data_fd21e704283a46e0fb7d2feb45ef27aa
#
_entry.id   fd21e704283a46e0fb7d2feb45ef27aa
#
_cell.length_a   1.000
_cell.length_b   1.000
_cell.length_c   1.000
_cell.angle_alpha   90.00
_cell.angle_beta   90.00
_cell.angle_gamma   90.00
#
_symmetry.space_group_name_H-M   'P 1'
#
loop_
_entity.id
_entity.type
_entity.pdbx_description
1 polymer ?
#
loop_
_entity_poly.entity_id
_entity_poly.type
_entity_poly.pdbx_seq_one_letter_code
_entity_poly.pdbx_strand_id
1 'polypeptide(L)'
;MSILFLVGARASGKTTIGKALARSLGLPFADTDQHLLHRAGLTVEQIVAAEGWPGFRSRESLALQEVADAHPAGCVVSTGGGMVLAEENRLLMRQRGMVVFLDAPVQTLAERLGRNPVNSQRPSLTGKGLIEEIGQVLDERRHLYEQAAHHIVDA
;
A
#
# COMPACT_ATOMS: atom_id res chain seq x y z
N MET A 1 -6.68 21.12 -3.13
CA MET A 1 -7.17 19.86 -3.72
C MET A 1 -6.87 18.70 -2.82
N SER A 2 -7.72 17.70 -2.88
CA SER A 2 -7.54 16.51 -2.08
C SER A 2 -6.56 15.53 -2.72
N ILE A 3 -5.95 14.74 -1.87
CA ILE A 3 -5.11 13.63 -2.28
C ILE A 3 -6.01 12.41 -2.51
N LEU A 4 -5.69 11.60 -3.52
CA LEU A 4 -6.38 10.33 -3.77
C LEU A 4 -5.47 9.19 -3.31
N PHE A 5 -5.85 8.50 -2.24
CA PHE A 5 -5.10 7.37 -1.71
C PHE A 5 -5.68 6.06 -2.21
N LEU A 6 -4.83 5.18 -2.73
CA LEU A 6 -5.22 3.83 -3.14
C LEU A 6 -4.73 2.85 -2.09
N VAL A 7 -5.66 2.08 -1.53
CA VAL A 7 -5.35 1.03 -0.56
C VAL A 7 -5.78 -0.33 -1.11
N GLY A 8 -5.22 -1.39 -0.59
CA GLY A 8 -5.51 -2.74 -1.00
C GLY A 8 -4.31 -3.65 -0.86
N ALA A 9 -4.52 -4.93 -1.10
CA ALA A 9 -3.49 -5.95 -0.98
C ALA A 9 -2.33 -5.73 -1.96
N ARG A 10 -1.19 -6.36 -1.69
CA ARG A 10 -0.09 -6.43 -2.65
C ARG A 10 -0.60 -6.95 -3.98
N ALA A 11 -0.10 -6.39 -5.07
CA ALA A 11 -0.45 -6.77 -6.45
C ALA A 11 -1.92 -6.54 -6.84
N SER A 12 -2.68 -5.74 -6.09
CA SER A 12 -4.05 -5.37 -6.47
C SER A 12 -4.13 -4.37 -7.63
N GLY A 13 -2.98 -3.84 -8.07
CA GLY A 13 -2.92 -2.91 -9.20
C GLY A 13 -2.81 -1.44 -8.80
N LYS A 14 -2.56 -1.15 -7.53
CA LYS A 14 -2.48 0.23 -7.03
C LYS A 14 -1.50 1.10 -7.80
N THR A 15 -0.30 0.60 -8.07
CA THR A 15 0.71 1.37 -8.81
C THR A 15 0.29 1.63 -10.25
N THR A 16 -0.16 0.60 -10.96
CA THR A 16 -0.57 0.70 -12.36
C THR A 16 -1.78 1.63 -12.51
N ILE A 17 -2.81 1.40 -11.70
CA ILE A 17 -4.03 2.21 -11.71
C ILE A 17 -3.73 3.62 -11.25
N GLY A 18 -2.91 3.77 -10.21
CA GLY A 18 -2.53 5.08 -9.67
C GLY A 18 -1.80 5.95 -10.68
N LYS A 19 -0.87 5.38 -11.42
CA LYS A 19 -0.15 6.13 -12.47
C LYS A 19 -1.09 6.55 -13.59
N ALA A 20 -2.01 5.67 -14.01
CA ALA A 20 -2.98 5.99 -15.04
C ALA A 20 -3.94 7.10 -14.58
N LEU A 21 -4.43 7.04 -13.34
CA LEU A 21 -5.28 8.08 -12.77
C LEU A 21 -4.55 9.42 -12.66
N ALA A 22 -3.33 9.41 -12.17
CA ALA A 22 -2.53 10.63 -12.04
C ALA A 22 -2.36 11.32 -13.40
N ARG A 23 -2.04 10.55 -14.42
CA ARG A 23 -1.90 11.07 -15.79
C ARG A 23 -3.23 11.66 -16.29
N SER A 24 -4.33 10.96 -16.07
CA SER A 24 -5.66 11.39 -16.50
C SER A 24 -6.12 12.66 -15.79
N LEU A 25 -5.77 12.80 -14.50
CA LEU A 25 -6.15 13.95 -13.68
C LEU A 25 -5.16 15.11 -13.73
N GLY A 26 -4.03 14.93 -14.38
CA GLY A 26 -2.96 15.93 -14.41
C GLY A 26 -2.31 16.16 -13.04
N LEU A 27 -2.25 15.12 -12.21
CA LEU A 27 -1.68 15.17 -10.86
C LEU A 27 -0.38 14.37 -10.79
N PRO A 28 0.53 14.71 -9.84
CA PRO A 28 1.67 13.86 -9.57
C PRO A 28 1.23 12.51 -9.00
N PHE A 29 2.08 11.51 -9.18
CA PHE A 29 1.93 10.19 -8.59
C PHE A 29 3.03 9.96 -7.57
N ALA A 30 2.68 9.36 -6.44
CA ALA A 30 3.64 8.95 -5.42
C ALA A 30 3.32 7.53 -4.92
N ASP A 31 4.35 6.80 -4.55
CA ASP A 31 4.26 5.46 -3.97
C ASP A 31 4.95 5.49 -2.60
N THR A 32 4.20 5.19 -1.55
CA THR A 32 4.74 5.28 -0.18
C THR A 32 5.84 4.25 0.08
N ASP A 33 5.74 3.06 -0.52
CA ASP A 33 6.79 2.05 -0.39
C ASP A 33 8.10 2.51 -1.05
N GLN A 34 8.02 3.06 -2.26
CA GLN A 34 9.20 3.59 -2.93
C GLN A 34 9.82 4.76 -2.15
N HIS A 35 8.99 5.64 -1.62
CA HIS A 35 9.45 6.75 -0.79
C HIS A 35 10.19 6.25 0.44
N LEU A 36 9.61 5.26 1.12
CA LEU A 36 10.20 4.64 2.31
C LEU A 36 11.56 4.02 2.01
N LEU A 37 11.64 3.21 0.96
CA LEU A 37 12.86 2.51 0.59
C LEU A 37 13.96 3.45 0.12
N HIS A 38 13.59 4.47 -0.65
CA HIS A 38 14.53 5.50 -1.10
C HIS A 38 15.12 6.26 0.08
N ARG A 39 14.28 6.65 1.04
CA ARG A 39 14.71 7.37 2.23
C ARG A 39 15.59 6.51 3.14
N ALA A 40 15.26 5.23 3.29
CA ALA A 40 16.00 4.31 4.14
C ALA A 40 17.34 3.88 3.51
N GLY A 41 17.42 3.83 2.19
CA GLY A 41 18.57 3.26 1.48
C GLY A 41 18.71 1.76 1.69
N LEU A 42 17.62 1.08 2.05
CA LEU A 42 17.58 -0.34 2.39
C LEU A 42 16.42 -1.03 1.68
N THR A 43 16.50 -2.34 1.53
CA THR A 43 15.36 -3.14 1.06
C THR A 43 14.39 -3.44 2.21
N VAL A 44 13.17 -3.86 1.88
CA VAL A 44 12.20 -4.31 2.89
C VAL A 44 12.80 -5.41 3.76
N GLU A 45 13.44 -6.39 3.13
CA GLU A 45 14.09 -7.50 3.82
C GLU A 45 15.15 -7.01 4.82
N GLN A 46 15.98 -6.06 4.41
CA GLN A 46 17.02 -5.49 5.29
C GLN A 46 16.41 -4.74 6.47
N ILE A 47 15.36 -3.97 6.24
CA ILE A 47 14.68 -3.23 7.32
C ILE A 47 14.07 -4.20 8.31
N VAL A 48 13.36 -5.22 7.83
CA VAL A 48 12.70 -6.21 8.69
C VAL A 48 13.73 -7.03 9.47
N ALA A 49 14.86 -7.38 8.84
CA ALA A 49 15.92 -8.11 9.53
C ALA A 49 16.55 -7.28 10.66
N ALA A 50 16.70 -5.98 10.47
CA ALA A 50 17.34 -5.09 11.44
C ALA A 50 16.37 -4.57 12.51
N GLU A 51 15.13 -4.24 12.13
CA GLU A 51 14.18 -3.53 12.99
C GLU A 51 12.88 -4.30 13.25
N GLY A 52 12.68 -5.43 12.56
CA GLY A 52 11.43 -6.19 12.60
C GLY A 52 10.29 -5.49 11.85
N TRP A 53 9.14 -6.14 11.80
CA TRP A 53 7.95 -5.56 11.20
C TRP A 53 7.50 -4.28 11.92
N PRO A 54 7.57 -4.16 13.26
CA PRO A 54 7.22 -2.90 13.94
C PRO A 54 8.06 -1.71 13.46
N GLY A 55 9.35 -1.90 13.23
CA GLY A 55 10.22 -0.85 12.69
C GLY A 55 9.83 -0.46 11.26
N PHE A 56 9.52 -1.44 10.42
CA PHE A 56 9.02 -1.20 9.07
C PHE A 56 7.70 -0.41 9.11
N ARG A 57 6.76 -0.78 9.98
CA ARG A 57 5.47 -0.08 10.11
C ARG A 57 5.64 1.38 10.56
N SER A 58 6.59 1.65 11.45
CA SER A 58 6.90 3.03 11.85
C SER A 58 7.40 3.86 10.67
N ARG A 59 8.27 3.28 9.85
CA ARG A 59 8.76 3.95 8.63
C ARG A 59 7.65 4.16 7.60
N GLU A 60 6.72 3.22 7.51
CA GLU A 60 5.58 3.30 6.61
C GLU A 60 4.65 4.48 6.98
N SER A 61 4.37 4.64 8.26
CA SER A 61 3.56 5.77 8.76
C SER A 61 4.23 7.11 8.50
N LEU A 62 5.55 7.19 8.71
CA LEU A 62 6.31 8.40 8.41
C LEU A 62 6.31 8.72 6.91
N ALA A 63 6.48 7.70 6.06
CA ALA A 63 6.45 7.88 4.62
C ALA A 63 5.10 8.43 4.14
N LEU A 64 4.00 7.91 4.69
CA LEU A 64 2.66 8.41 4.38
C LEU A 64 2.53 9.89 4.72
N GLN A 65 2.95 10.29 5.89
CA GLN A 65 2.91 11.67 6.34
C GLN A 65 3.76 12.57 5.44
N GLU A 66 4.98 12.16 5.14
CA GLU A 66 5.89 12.91 4.28
C GLU A 66 5.35 13.10 2.88
N VAL A 67 4.79 12.03 2.29
CA VAL A 67 4.18 12.10 0.95
C VAL A 67 2.98 13.03 0.93
N ALA A 68 2.11 12.95 1.93
CA ALA A 68 0.95 13.83 2.03
C ALA A 68 1.36 15.30 2.18
N ASP A 69 2.34 15.57 3.03
CA ASP A 69 2.82 16.94 3.28
C ASP A 69 3.53 17.55 2.07
N ALA A 70 4.14 16.71 1.23
CA ALA A 70 4.85 17.16 0.04
C ALA A 70 3.92 17.58 -1.11
N HIS A 71 2.64 17.25 -1.04
CA HIS A 71 1.69 17.45 -2.15
C HIS A 71 0.43 18.19 -1.73
N PRO A 72 0.56 19.46 -1.25
CA PRO A 72 -0.61 20.23 -0.79
C PRO A 72 -1.62 20.54 -1.90
N ALA A 73 -1.18 20.54 -3.15
CA ALA A 73 -2.06 20.81 -4.31
C ALA A 73 -2.75 19.56 -4.85
N GLY A 74 -2.45 18.39 -4.30
CA GLY A 74 -3.05 17.12 -4.72
C GLY A 74 -2.04 16.15 -5.32
N CYS A 75 -2.35 14.87 -5.22
CA CYS A 75 -1.50 13.78 -5.66
C CYS A 75 -2.32 12.49 -5.71
N VAL A 76 -1.96 11.57 -6.57
CA VAL A 76 -2.45 10.19 -6.49
C VAL A 76 -1.37 9.37 -5.78
N VAL A 77 -1.75 8.74 -4.68
CA VAL A 77 -0.82 8.01 -3.80
C VAL A 77 -1.18 6.54 -3.77
N SER A 78 -0.24 5.69 -4.19
CA SER A 78 -0.32 4.24 -3.98
C SER A 78 0.31 3.92 -2.64
N THR A 79 -0.42 3.22 -1.78
CA THR A 79 0.06 2.86 -0.44
C THR A 79 0.47 1.39 -0.37
N GLY A 80 1.28 1.03 0.61
CA GLY A 80 1.63 -0.36 0.88
C GLY A 80 0.44 -1.16 1.40
N GLY A 81 0.48 -2.47 1.21
CA GLY A 81 -0.63 -3.36 1.61
C GLY A 81 -0.95 -3.33 3.10
N GLY A 82 0.01 -3.00 3.94
CA GLY A 82 -0.16 -2.89 5.40
C GLY A 82 -0.40 -1.48 5.91
N MET A 83 -0.56 -0.50 5.04
CA MET A 83 -0.77 0.90 5.45
C MET A 83 -1.99 1.06 6.36
N VAL A 84 -3.02 0.28 6.13
CA VAL A 84 -4.28 0.36 6.89
C VAL A 84 -4.22 -0.26 8.28
N LEU A 85 -3.13 -0.94 8.64
CA LEU A 85 -2.99 -1.59 9.94
C LEU A 85 -3.02 -0.60 11.10
N ALA A 86 -2.41 0.57 10.94
CA ALA A 86 -2.39 1.61 11.96
C ALA A 86 -3.61 2.52 11.83
N GLU A 87 -4.34 2.70 12.91
CA GLU A 87 -5.50 3.60 12.96
C GLU A 87 -5.12 5.02 12.54
N GLU A 88 -3.97 5.51 13.02
CA GLU A 88 -3.46 6.84 12.69
C GLU A 88 -3.30 7.04 11.18
N ASN A 89 -2.88 6.00 10.46
CA ASN A 89 -2.76 6.05 9.00
C ASN A 89 -4.12 6.14 8.32
N ARG A 90 -5.10 5.34 8.80
CA ARG A 90 -6.46 5.37 8.28
C ARG A 90 -7.10 6.75 8.47
N LEU A 91 -6.93 7.33 9.66
CA LEU A 91 -7.46 8.66 9.97
C LEU A 91 -6.80 9.75 9.13
N LEU A 92 -5.47 9.69 8.99
CA LEU A 92 -4.73 10.66 8.17
C LEU A 92 -5.23 10.66 6.73
N MET A 93 -5.33 9.48 6.13
CA MET A 93 -5.78 9.36 4.74
C MET A 93 -7.20 9.92 4.56
N ARG A 94 -8.11 9.59 5.46
CA ARG A 94 -9.50 10.08 5.40
C ARG A 94 -9.60 11.58 5.60
N GLN A 95 -8.74 12.16 6.43
CA GLN A 95 -8.71 13.61 6.67
C GLN A 95 -8.07 14.38 5.52
N ARG A 96 -7.04 13.80 4.90
CA ARG A 96 -6.24 14.48 3.89
C ARG A 96 -6.76 14.28 2.47
N GLY A 97 -7.66 13.33 2.23
CA GLY A 97 -8.15 13.09 0.89
C GLY A 97 -9.23 12.04 0.79
N MET A 98 -9.36 11.49 -0.40
CA MET A 98 -10.29 10.41 -0.73
C MET A 98 -9.52 9.08 -0.75
N VAL A 99 -10.09 8.06 -0.13
CA VAL A 99 -9.49 6.72 -0.06
C VAL A 99 -10.30 5.74 -0.89
N VAL A 100 -9.64 5.05 -1.80
CA VAL A 100 -10.26 4.02 -2.65
C VAL A 100 -9.59 2.68 -2.38
N PHE A 101 -10.38 1.70 -2.02
CA PHE A 101 -9.94 0.32 -1.85
C PHE A 101 -10.06 -0.44 -3.18
N LEU A 102 -8.94 -0.94 -3.69
CA LEU A 102 -8.90 -1.80 -4.86
C LEU A 102 -9.01 -3.25 -4.40
N ASP A 103 -10.18 -3.84 -4.55
CA ASP A 103 -10.48 -5.19 -4.09
C ASP A 103 -10.29 -6.18 -5.23
N ALA A 104 -9.22 -6.98 -5.18
CA ALA A 104 -8.92 -8.00 -6.17
C ALA A 104 -9.08 -9.40 -5.56
N PRO A 105 -9.58 -10.39 -6.35
CA PRO A 105 -9.68 -11.76 -5.86
C PRO A 105 -8.31 -12.35 -5.51
N VAL A 106 -8.28 -13.22 -4.50
CA VAL A 106 -7.05 -13.88 -4.04
C VAL A 106 -6.31 -14.55 -5.21
N GLN A 107 -7.04 -15.20 -6.10
CA GLN A 107 -6.46 -15.89 -7.24
C GLN A 107 -5.74 -14.93 -8.19
N THR A 108 -6.31 -13.77 -8.45
CA THR A 108 -5.70 -12.73 -9.27
C THR A 108 -4.43 -12.19 -8.61
N LEU A 109 -4.47 -11.96 -7.30
CA LEU A 109 -3.30 -11.50 -6.53
C LEU A 109 -2.18 -12.53 -6.58
N ALA A 110 -2.51 -13.80 -6.41
CA ALA A 110 -1.55 -14.89 -6.44
C ALA A 110 -0.86 -15.01 -7.81
N GLU A 111 -1.63 -14.89 -8.89
CA GLU A 111 -1.08 -14.93 -10.26
C GLU A 111 -0.11 -13.77 -10.50
N ARG A 112 -0.49 -12.57 -10.12
CA ARG A 112 0.35 -11.37 -10.29
C ARG A 112 1.65 -11.47 -9.48
N LEU A 113 1.57 -11.92 -8.24
CA LEU A 113 2.75 -12.08 -7.38
C LEU A 113 3.67 -13.19 -7.90
N GLY A 114 3.12 -14.27 -8.42
CA GLY A 114 3.90 -15.37 -8.99
C GLY A 114 4.67 -14.99 -10.25
N ARG A 115 4.24 -13.96 -10.98
CA ARG A 115 4.90 -13.47 -12.20
C ARG A 115 6.01 -12.46 -11.92
N ASN A 116 6.04 -11.85 -10.74
CA ASN A 116 6.99 -10.80 -10.42
C ASN A 116 8.07 -11.30 -9.48
N PRO A 117 9.32 -11.53 -9.99
CA PRO A 117 10.41 -12.07 -9.17
C PRO A 117 10.82 -11.14 -8.01
N VAL A 118 10.56 -9.84 -8.08
CA VAL A 118 10.86 -8.89 -7.01
C VAL A 118 10.05 -9.21 -5.76
N ASN A 119 8.84 -9.74 -5.91
CA ASN A 119 7.99 -10.08 -4.78
C ASN A 119 8.52 -11.26 -3.96
N SER A 120 9.34 -12.13 -4.57
CA SER A 120 9.96 -13.24 -3.85
C SER A 120 11.02 -12.77 -2.84
N GLN A 121 11.48 -11.52 -2.94
CA GLN A 121 12.47 -10.94 -2.02
C GLN A 121 11.83 -10.37 -0.76
N ARG A 122 10.50 -10.27 -0.69
CA ARG A 122 9.82 -9.80 0.51
C ARG A 122 9.72 -10.92 1.54
N PRO A 123 10.01 -10.62 2.83
CA PRO A 123 9.82 -11.62 3.89
C PRO A 123 8.38 -12.09 3.97
N SER A 124 8.20 -13.38 4.23
CA SER A 124 6.86 -13.93 4.49
C SER A 124 6.30 -13.37 5.78
N LEU A 125 5.01 -13.05 5.78
CA LEU A 125 4.30 -12.56 6.98
C LEU A 125 3.83 -13.70 7.86
N THR A 126 3.53 -14.88 7.28
CA THR A 126 2.90 -15.98 7.99
C THR A 126 3.73 -17.26 8.00
N GLY A 127 4.75 -17.37 7.14
CA GLY A 127 5.52 -18.60 6.93
C GLY A 127 4.77 -19.66 6.12
N LYS A 128 3.58 -19.36 5.59
CA LYS A 128 2.78 -20.28 4.78
C LYS A 128 3.09 -20.14 3.28
N GLY A 129 2.52 -21.04 2.47
CA GLY A 129 2.61 -20.93 1.01
C GLY A 129 1.95 -19.65 0.50
N LEU A 130 2.33 -19.24 -0.72
CA LEU A 130 1.94 -17.94 -1.29
C LEU A 130 0.42 -17.73 -1.31
N ILE A 131 -0.35 -18.68 -1.83
CA ILE A 131 -1.81 -18.53 -1.96
C ILE A 131 -2.48 -18.47 -0.58
N GLU A 132 -2.06 -19.34 0.35
CA GLU A 132 -2.59 -19.36 1.71
C GLU A 132 -2.27 -18.07 2.45
N GLU A 133 -1.05 -17.56 2.32
CA GLU A 133 -0.64 -16.30 2.94
C GLU A 133 -1.46 -15.13 2.41
N ILE A 134 -1.64 -15.03 1.09
CA ILE A 134 -2.44 -13.98 0.47
C ILE A 134 -3.87 -14.00 1.00
N GLY A 135 -4.49 -15.19 1.03
CA GLY A 135 -5.85 -15.36 1.55
C GLY A 135 -5.98 -14.97 3.01
N GLN A 136 -5.04 -15.44 3.84
CA GLN A 136 -5.04 -15.13 5.27
C GLN A 136 -4.84 -13.64 5.52
N VAL A 137 -3.85 -13.03 4.90
CA VAL A 137 -3.55 -11.60 5.07
C VAL A 137 -4.71 -10.73 4.58
N LEU A 138 -5.32 -11.09 3.44
CA LEU A 138 -6.48 -10.36 2.94
C LEU A 138 -7.67 -10.46 3.88
N ASP A 139 -7.97 -11.65 4.39
CA ASP A 139 -9.06 -11.86 5.34
C ASP A 139 -8.86 -11.05 6.62
N GLU A 140 -7.65 -11.01 7.14
CA GLU A 140 -7.32 -10.25 8.35
C GLU A 140 -7.42 -8.74 8.13
N ARG A 141 -7.13 -8.26 6.93
CA ARG A 141 -7.04 -6.82 6.63
C ARG A 141 -8.27 -6.25 5.94
N ARG A 142 -9.14 -7.08 5.36
CA ARG A 142 -10.28 -6.61 4.56
C ARG A 142 -11.12 -5.57 5.30
N HIS A 143 -11.47 -5.82 6.56
CA HIS A 143 -12.25 -4.87 7.34
C HIS A 143 -11.52 -3.53 7.54
N LEU A 144 -10.19 -3.54 7.59
CA LEU A 144 -9.40 -2.32 7.72
C LEU A 144 -9.36 -1.54 6.41
N TYR A 145 -9.26 -2.23 5.27
CA TYR A 145 -9.38 -1.58 3.96
C TYR A 145 -10.74 -0.91 3.82
N GLU A 146 -11.81 -1.62 4.21
CA GLU A 146 -13.16 -1.10 4.16
C GLU A 146 -13.37 0.09 5.09
N GLN A 147 -12.83 0.04 6.30
CA GLN A 147 -12.88 1.16 7.25
C GLN A 147 -12.16 2.40 6.74
N ALA A 148 -11.03 2.23 6.07
CA ALA A 148 -10.27 3.34 5.52
C ALA A 148 -10.94 3.94 4.28
N ALA A 149 -11.64 3.14 3.50
CA ALA A 149 -12.11 3.52 2.17
C ALA A 149 -13.36 4.41 2.20
N HIS A 150 -13.40 5.38 1.30
CA HIS A 150 -14.62 6.08 0.91
C HIS A 150 -15.34 5.33 -0.22
N HIS A 151 -14.59 4.65 -1.08
CA HIS A 151 -15.11 3.87 -2.20
C HIS A 151 -14.36 2.55 -2.33
N ILE A 152 -15.08 1.52 -2.77
CA ILE A 152 -14.53 0.19 -3.04
C ILE A 152 -14.70 -0.09 -4.53
N VAL A 153 -13.62 -0.50 -5.19
CA VAL A 153 -13.61 -0.81 -6.63
C VAL A 153 -13.10 -2.22 -6.82
N ASP A 154 -13.84 -3.02 -7.60
CA ASP A 154 -13.39 -4.35 -8.00
C ASP A 154 -12.23 -4.22 -8.99
N ALA A 155 -11.14 -4.87 -8.68
CA ALA A 155 -9.91 -4.73 -9.46
C ALA A 155 -9.46 -6.04 -10.14
#